data_e56b4cfe8b58be2afaceaa4c46fc998c
#
_entry.id   e56b4cfe8b58be2afaceaa4c46fc998c
#
_cell.length_a   1.000
_cell.length_b   1.000
_cell.length_c   1.000
_cell.angle_alpha   90.00
_cell.angle_beta   90.00
_cell.angle_gamma   90.00
#
_symmetry.space_group_name_H-M   'P 1'
#
loop_
_entity.id
_entity.type
_entity.pdbx_description
1 polymer ?
#
loop_
_entity_poly.entity_id
_entity_poly.type
_entity_poly.pdbx_seq_one_letter_code
_entity_poly.pdbx_strand_id
1 'polypeptide(L)' 'MMIPIPGGGVLEEVRGLDEARAVPQIEDVTISIPKGHEIVPLPEGSRYLGFIFSRAAAPAEAEAALREAHRRLRFVIR' A
#
# COMPACT_ATOMS: atom_id res chain seq x y z
N MET A 1 1.24 -6.16 5.77
CA MET A 1 0.85 -4.79 6.17
C MET A 1 -0.34 -4.33 5.35
N MET A 2 -1.32 -3.79 6.01
CA MET A 2 -2.50 -3.24 5.37
C MET A 2 -2.28 -1.74 5.14
N ILE A 3 -2.52 -1.27 3.92
CA ILE A 3 -2.33 0.13 3.57
C ILE A 3 -3.64 0.88 3.85
N PRO A 4 -3.67 1.80 4.83
CA PRO A 4 -4.91 2.50 5.18
C PRO A 4 -5.34 3.48 4.10
N ILE A 5 -6.65 3.74 4.06
CA ILE A 5 -7.20 4.76 3.17
C ILE A 5 -6.98 6.14 3.81
N PRO A 6 -6.26 7.05 3.15
CA PRO A 6 -6.00 8.38 3.71
C PRO A 6 -7.20 9.32 3.69
N GLY A 7 -8.20 9.03 2.86
CA GLY A 7 -9.41 9.84 2.74
C GLY A 7 -10.22 9.45 1.54
N GLY A 8 -11.35 10.10 1.32
CA GLY A 8 -12.19 9.87 0.16
C GLY A 8 -11.68 10.57 -1.09
N GLY A 9 -12.13 10.11 -2.24
CA GLY A 9 -11.79 10.70 -3.53
C GLY A 9 -11.63 9.64 -4.60
N VAL A 10 -11.01 10.01 -5.71
CA VAL A 10 -10.74 9.08 -6.82
C VAL A 10 -9.26 8.75 -6.84
N LEU A 11 -8.93 7.47 -6.83
CA LEU A 11 -7.53 7.03 -6.95
C LEU A 11 -7.07 7.24 -8.38
N GLU A 12 -6.25 8.25 -8.58
CA GLU A 12 -5.76 8.59 -9.90
C GLU A 12 -4.53 7.79 -10.29
N GLU A 13 -3.61 7.62 -9.37
CA GLU A 13 -2.35 6.94 -9.64
C GLU A 13 -1.72 6.40 -8.36
N VAL A 14 -0.99 5.30 -8.49
CA VAL A 14 -0.11 4.78 -7.43
C VAL A 14 1.32 4.84 -7.96
N ARG A 15 2.15 5.67 -7.34
CA ARG A 15 3.55 5.82 -7.71
C ARG A 15 4.46 5.07 -6.74
N GLY A 16 5.61 4.67 -7.22
CA GLY A 16 6.62 4.01 -6.40
C GLY A 16 6.34 2.53 -6.16
N LEU A 17 5.43 1.93 -6.92
CA LEU A 17 5.10 0.51 -6.77
C LEU A 17 6.30 -0.39 -7.04
N ASP A 18 7.06 -0.12 -8.09
CA ASP A 18 8.27 -0.88 -8.41
C ASP A 18 9.35 -0.70 -7.36
N GLU A 19 9.52 0.52 -6.87
CA GLU A 19 10.47 0.82 -5.80
C GLU A 19 10.09 0.13 -4.50
N ALA A 20 8.80 0.08 -4.19
CA ALA A 20 8.32 -0.63 -3.00
C ALA A 20 8.60 -2.13 -3.11
N ARG A 21 8.35 -2.71 -4.28
CA ARG A 21 8.63 -4.13 -4.52
C ARG A 21 10.11 -4.45 -4.52
N ALA A 22 10.95 -3.48 -4.83
CA ALA A 22 12.40 -3.64 -4.83
C ALA A 22 13.03 -3.61 -3.43
N VAL A 23 12.28 -3.23 -2.42
CA VAL A 23 12.78 -3.26 -1.03
C VAL A 23 13.13 -4.69 -0.65
N PRO A 24 14.35 -4.95 -0.10
CA PRO A 24 14.70 -6.30 0.35
C PRO A 24 13.65 -6.86 1.31
N GLN A 25 13.38 -8.16 1.19
CA GLN A 25 12.42 -8.88 2.03
C GLN A 25 10.93 -8.59 1.74
N ILE A 26 10.64 -7.72 0.79
CA ILE A 26 9.26 -7.55 0.33
C ILE A 26 8.94 -8.65 -0.67
N GLU A 27 7.92 -9.44 -0.35
CA GLU A 27 7.47 -10.53 -1.20
C GLU A 27 6.53 -10.03 -2.30
N ASP A 28 5.57 -9.18 -1.94
CA ASP A 28 4.64 -8.61 -2.90
C ASP A 28 3.96 -7.35 -2.35
N VAL A 29 3.44 -6.54 -3.28
CA VAL A 29 2.60 -5.38 -2.97
C VAL A 29 1.36 -5.49 -3.84
N THR A 30 0.19 -5.54 -3.20
CA THR A 30 -1.09 -5.66 -3.89
C THR A 30 -1.93 -4.42 -3.63
N ILE A 31 -2.42 -3.80 -4.68
CA ILE A 31 -3.34 -2.66 -4.57
C ILE A 31 -4.75 -3.16 -4.86
N SER A 32 -5.62 -3.04 -3.84
CA SER A 32 -6.99 -3.56 -3.90
C SER A 32 -7.94 -2.69 -4.68
N ILE A 33 -7.69 -1.38 -4.74
CA ILE A 33 -8.56 -0.44 -5.44
C ILE A 33 -7.94 -0.11 -6.79
N PRO A 34 -8.63 -0.42 -7.90
CA PRO A 34 -8.10 -0.10 -9.22
C PRO A 34 -7.99 1.41 -9.45
N LYS A 35 -7.02 1.78 -10.27
CA LYS A 35 -6.81 3.13 -10.72
C LYS A 35 -8.07 3.67 -11.40
N GLY A 36 -8.47 4.89 -11.05
CA GLY A 36 -9.67 5.53 -11.57
C GLY A 36 -10.95 5.23 -10.80
N HIS A 37 -10.87 4.37 -9.79
CA HIS A 37 -12.03 4.06 -8.96
C HIS A 37 -12.13 5.00 -7.75
N GLU A 38 -13.37 5.23 -7.31
CA GLU A 38 -13.63 6.04 -6.15
C GLU A 38 -13.21 5.33 -4.88
N ILE A 39 -12.54 6.08 -3.99
CA ILE A 39 -12.18 5.62 -2.66
C ILE A 39 -13.23 6.15 -1.69
N VAL A 40 -13.95 5.23 -1.04
CA VAL A 40 -14.96 5.59 -0.05
C VAL A 40 -14.48 5.13 1.32
N PRO A 41 -14.30 6.06 2.29
CA PRO A 41 -13.90 5.68 3.64
C PRO A 41 -15.00 4.90 4.36
N LEU A 42 -14.59 4.17 5.41
CA LEU A 42 -15.54 3.51 6.29
C LEU A 42 -16.52 4.51 6.91
N PRO A 43 -17.75 4.05 7.24
CA PRO A 43 -18.23 2.67 7.21
C PRO A 43 -18.77 2.19 5.86
N GLU A 44 -18.86 3.05 4.89
CA GLU A 44 -19.57 2.76 3.64
C GLU A 44 -18.69 2.16 2.55
N GLY A 45 -17.36 2.21 2.72
CA GLY A 45 -16.43 1.78 1.70
C GLY A 45 -15.35 0.83 2.19
N SER A 46 -14.26 0.80 1.45
CA SER A 46 -13.12 -0.10 1.73
C SER A 46 -12.29 0.38 2.91
N ARG A 47 -11.70 -0.58 3.63
CA ARG A 47 -10.81 -0.29 4.76
C ARG A 47 -9.40 0.06 4.31
N TYR A 48 -8.92 -0.57 3.24
CA TYR A 48 -7.53 -0.51 2.86
C TYR A 48 -7.37 -0.29 1.37
N LEU A 49 -6.36 0.49 0.99
CA LEU A 49 -5.97 0.66 -0.40
C LEU A 49 -5.31 -0.59 -0.96
N GLY A 50 -4.64 -1.34 -0.10
CA GLY A 50 -3.95 -2.54 -0.53
C GLY A 50 -3.19 -3.20 0.59
N PHE A 51 -2.30 -4.10 0.23
CA PHE A 51 -1.53 -4.90 1.18
C PHE A 51 -0.08 -5.01 0.74
N ILE A 52 0.82 -5.01 1.73
CA ILE A 52 2.25 -5.24 1.51
C ILE A 52 2.61 -6.52 2.26
N PHE A 53 3.23 -7.46 1.56
CA PHE A 53 3.66 -8.73 2.13
C PHE A 53 5.18 -8.77 2.20
N SER A 54 5.71 -9.21 3.34
CA SER A 54 7.14 -9.37 3.51
C SER A 54 7.47 -10.77 4.02
N ARG A 55 8.72 -11.18 3.78
CA ARG A 55 9.26 -12.44 4.30
C ARG A 55 10.65 -12.16 4.83
N ALA A 56 10.83 -12.37 6.12
CA ALA A 56 12.12 -12.19 6.78
C ALA A 56 12.28 -13.19 7.92
N ALA A 57 13.52 -13.42 8.30
CA ALA A 57 13.83 -14.36 9.39
C ALA A 57 13.40 -13.83 10.76
N ALA A 58 13.40 -12.52 10.94
CA ALA A 58 13.02 -11.88 12.19
C ALA A 58 11.85 -10.92 12.00
N PRO A 59 10.89 -10.85 12.94
CA PRO A 59 9.75 -9.94 12.84
C PRO A 59 10.16 -8.48 12.71
N ALA A 60 11.21 -8.05 13.38
CA ALA A 60 11.70 -6.68 13.31
C ALA A 60 12.19 -6.32 11.89
N GLU A 61 12.83 -7.26 11.21
CA GLU A 61 13.28 -7.05 9.84
C GLU A 61 12.10 -6.97 8.87
N ALA A 62 11.10 -7.82 9.06
CA ALA A 62 9.88 -7.80 8.27
C ALA A 62 9.15 -6.47 8.44
N GLU A 63 9.02 -6.00 9.66
CA GLU A 63 8.37 -4.72 9.95
C GLU A 63 9.11 -3.54 9.33
N ALA A 64 10.43 -3.51 9.43
CA ALA A 64 11.26 -2.47 8.83
C ALA A 64 11.10 -2.45 7.31
N ALA A 65 11.07 -3.62 6.68
CA ALA A 65 10.87 -3.74 5.24
C ALA A 65 9.47 -3.21 4.83
N LEU A 66 8.44 -3.55 5.58
CA LEU A 66 7.08 -3.08 5.33
C LEU A 66 6.98 -1.56 5.40
N ARG A 67 7.60 -0.96 6.42
CA ARG A 67 7.61 0.50 6.58
C ARG A 67 8.35 1.19 5.44
N GLU A 68 9.48 0.64 5.03
CA GLU A 68 10.24 1.19 3.91
C GLU A 68 9.48 1.11 2.61
N ALA A 69 8.85 -0.03 2.32
CA ALA A 69 8.03 -0.19 1.13
C ALA A 69 6.86 0.79 1.12
N HIS A 70 6.16 0.91 2.25
CA HIS A 70 5.04 1.85 2.38
C HIS A 70 5.49 3.30 2.14
N ARG A 71 6.65 3.67 2.66
CA ARG A 71 7.19 5.02 2.49
C ARG A 71 7.51 5.35 1.04
N ARG A 72 7.83 4.36 0.23
CA ARG A 72 8.13 4.53 -1.19
C ARG A 72 6.89 4.65 -2.06
N LEU A 73 5.73 4.26 -1.54
CA LEU A 73 4.47 4.37 -2.26
C LEU A 73 3.91 5.78 -2.17
N ARG A 74 3.36 6.26 -3.28
CA ARG A 74 2.64 7.52 -3.33
C ARG A 74 1.31 7.31 -4.00
N PHE A 75 0.25 7.72 -3.33
CA PHE A 75 -1.11 7.62 -3.84
C PHE A 75 -1.58 9.01 -4.25
N VAL A 76 -1.92 9.14 -5.53
CA VAL A 76 -2.48 10.39 -6.06
C VAL A 76 -3.99 10.25 -6.02
N ILE A 77 -4.64 11.02 -5.16
CA ILE A 77 -6.08 11.00 -4.92
C ILE A 77 -6.65 12.38 -5.20
N ARG A 78 -7.73 12.43 -5.95
CA ARG A 78 -8.47 13.67 -6.21
C ARG A 78 -9.70 13.78 -5.37
#